data_2486e0ad316bf3df508066bf0fe176d6
#
_entry.id   2486e0ad316bf3df508066bf0fe176d6
#
_cell.length_a   1.000
_cell.length_b   1.000
_cell.length_c   1.000
_cell.angle_alpha   90.00
_cell.angle_beta   90.00
_cell.angle_gamma   90.00
#
_symmetry.space_group_name_H-M   'P 1'
#
loop_
_entity.id
_entity.type
_entity.pdbx_description
1 polymer ?
#
loop_
_entity_poly.entity_id
_entity_poly.type
_entity_poly.pdbx_seq_one_letter_code
_entity_poly.pdbx_strand_id
1 'polypeptide(L)'
;MLAETDKLQFLQETELFSEVPEAELRAISQIANEVAYPADSMLFEEGDEGDSLYLLIEGKVSLIKTGTELLFIDEKGYCLGEIALIDNKPRSATVKIVKPTQFLRITRSDLFNAITREPRIGLGLFRVLNDKIRRDLEIQTSAIRKEIAQGESMRLAADVQQSLLPNQEILHPCVSTSGYCQPANSVGGDYYDYLELSENRVGIFIGDVMGHGYHSAMVAAMTKSGLQTQIRFDASVPEVMKTITRVVEEDSQAFIYITCCYLIIHPDNRLEYANAGHPQMLLYRAESNSGNSEGEEPLELESSFLPIGILLFEEPVQYYSTEMAWHPGDLLVLYSDGITEAFNPKLEMYGLERLKALISKKRHLSPEEIKTEILSDLRAHQQGESTNDDITLVVAKFL
;
A
#
# COMPACT_ATOMS: atom_id res chain seq x y z
N MET A 1 -22.39 -48.69 3.25
CA MET A 1 -22.51 -48.71 4.73
C MET A 1 -21.34 -49.49 5.28
N LEU A 2 -20.64 -48.89 6.22
CA LEU A 2 -19.53 -49.53 6.92
C LEU A 2 -20.06 -50.69 7.78
N ALA A 3 -19.31 -51.79 7.85
CA ALA A 3 -19.61 -52.79 8.84
C ALA A 3 -19.44 -52.27 10.26
N GLU A 4 -20.12 -52.83 11.27
CA GLU A 4 -20.05 -52.33 12.65
C GLU A 4 -18.58 -52.36 13.18
N THR A 5 -17.82 -53.35 12.74
CA THR A 5 -16.37 -53.46 13.04
C THR A 5 -15.57 -52.29 12.43
N ASP A 6 -15.92 -51.85 11.19
CA ASP A 6 -15.21 -50.76 10.52
C ASP A 6 -15.55 -49.39 11.15
N LYS A 7 -16.82 -49.22 11.60
CA LYS A 7 -17.22 -48.02 12.38
C LYS A 7 -16.47 -47.94 13.72
N LEU A 8 -16.32 -49.07 14.40
CA LEU A 8 -15.62 -49.13 15.67
C LEU A 8 -14.17 -48.75 15.50
N GLN A 9 -13.49 -49.30 14.51
CA GLN A 9 -12.12 -48.97 14.19
C GLN A 9 -11.97 -47.50 13.82
N PHE A 10 -12.86 -47.00 12.97
CA PHE A 10 -12.86 -45.57 12.57
C PHE A 10 -13.01 -44.65 13.78
N LEU A 11 -13.94 -44.93 14.71
CA LEU A 11 -14.14 -44.12 15.91
C LEU A 11 -12.88 -44.15 16.81
N GLN A 12 -12.23 -45.30 16.94
CA GLN A 12 -11.01 -45.49 17.74
C GLN A 12 -9.84 -44.64 17.18
N GLU A 13 -9.78 -44.47 15.85
CA GLU A 13 -8.76 -43.70 15.17
C GLU A 13 -9.03 -42.15 15.24
N THR A 14 -10.25 -41.72 15.63
CA THR A 14 -10.58 -40.31 15.73
C THR A 14 -10.06 -39.70 17.05
N GLU A 15 -9.58 -38.46 16.99
CA GLU A 15 -9.11 -37.73 18.15
C GLU A 15 -10.15 -37.65 19.28
N LEU A 16 -11.41 -37.47 18.91
CA LEU A 16 -12.56 -37.35 19.81
C LEU A 16 -12.77 -38.59 20.68
N PHE A 17 -12.52 -39.79 20.16
CA PHE A 17 -12.83 -41.03 20.82
C PHE A 17 -11.61 -41.93 21.11
N SER A 18 -10.41 -41.44 20.85
CA SER A 18 -9.16 -42.21 20.95
C SER A 18 -8.89 -42.84 22.33
N GLU A 19 -9.42 -42.23 23.41
CA GLU A 19 -9.23 -42.74 24.80
C GLU A 19 -10.47 -43.45 25.35
N VAL A 20 -11.54 -43.59 24.55
CA VAL A 20 -12.76 -44.27 24.99
C VAL A 20 -12.58 -45.78 24.88
N PRO A 21 -12.91 -46.54 25.95
CA PRO A 21 -12.81 -48.02 25.92
C PRO A 21 -13.68 -48.60 24.81
N GLU A 22 -13.21 -49.72 24.22
CA GLU A 22 -13.89 -50.39 23.11
C GLU A 22 -15.34 -50.77 23.41
N ALA A 23 -15.65 -51.17 24.64
CA ALA A 23 -16.99 -51.53 25.07
C ALA A 23 -17.98 -50.35 24.92
N GLU A 24 -17.52 -49.12 25.22
CA GLU A 24 -18.31 -47.90 25.12
C GLU A 24 -18.35 -47.35 23.68
N LEU A 25 -17.27 -47.55 22.91
CA LEU A 25 -17.23 -47.24 21.49
C LEU A 25 -18.25 -48.06 20.67
N ARG A 26 -18.52 -49.32 21.10
CA ARG A 26 -19.56 -50.13 20.49
C ARG A 26 -20.94 -49.47 20.66
N ALA A 27 -21.24 -48.91 21.80
CA ALA A 27 -22.50 -48.22 22.02
C ALA A 27 -22.60 -46.94 21.16
N ILE A 28 -21.48 -46.23 20.98
CA ILE A 28 -21.44 -45.04 20.08
C ILE A 28 -21.58 -45.45 18.61
N SER A 29 -20.93 -46.54 18.20
CA SER A 29 -21.04 -47.04 16.81
C SER A 29 -22.46 -47.41 16.41
N GLN A 30 -23.29 -47.83 17.36
CA GLN A 30 -24.71 -48.15 17.13
C GLN A 30 -25.59 -46.92 16.98
N ILE A 31 -25.30 -45.80 17.60
CA ILE A 31 -26.05 -44.54 17.51
C ILE A 31 -25.55 -43.61 16.40
N ALA A 32 -24.31 -43.84 15.95
CA ALA A 32 -23.69 -43.06 14.88
C ALA A 32 -24.23 -43.48 13.51
N ASN A 33 -24.80 -42.54 12.78
CA ASN A 33 -25.44 -42.76 11.45
C ASN A 33 -24.51 -42.30 10.32
N GLU A 34 -24.33 -43.15 9.31
CA GLU A 34 -23.63 -42.76 8.11
C GLU A 34 -24.53 -41.88 7.25
N VAL A 35 -24.00 -40.77 6.80
CA VAL A 35 -24.66 -39.84 5.90
C VAL A 35 -23.72 -39.50 4.76
N ALA A 36 -24.26 -39.34 3.54
CA ALA A 36 -23.48 -38.96 2.39
C ALA A 36 -24.09 -37.72 1.73
N TYR A 37 -23.22 -36.85 1.27
CA TYR A 37 -23.62 -35.61 0.59
C TYR A 37 -22.92 -35.51 -0.76
N PRO A 38 -23.66 -35.11 -1.82
CA PRO A 38 -23.07 -34.88 -3.14
C PRO A 38 -22.20 -33.63 -3.14
N ALA A 39 -21.27 -33.51 -4.09
CA ALA A 39 -20.52 -32.29 -4.33
C ALA A 39 -21.48 -31.08 -4.53
N ASP A 40 -20.98 -29.92 -4.19
CA ASP A 40 -21.68 -28.62 -4.27
C ASP A 40 -22.92 -28.46 -3.37
N SER A 41 -23.20 -29.41 -2.47
CA SER A 41 -24.25 -29.27 -1.44
C SER A 41 -23.66 -28.60 -0.16
N MET A 42 -24.57 -28.10 0.69
CA MET A 42 -24.24 -27.61 2.02
C MET A 42 -24.49 -28.70 3.05
N LEU A 43 -23.54 -28.87 3.97
CA LEU A 43 -23.73 -29.71 5.15
C LEU A 43 -24.58 -28.99 6.20
N PHE A 44 -24.26 -27.72 6.43
CA PHE A 44 -25.00 -26.73 7.22
C PHE A 44 -24.49 -25.31 6.91
N GLU A 45 -25.26 -24.30 7.22
CA GLU A 45 -24.92 -22.89 7.02
C GLU A 45 -24.63 -22.17 8.34
N GLU A 46 -23.81 -21.11 8.28
CA GLU A 46 -23.57 -20.22 9.42
C GLU A 46 -24.89 -19.62 9.93
N GLY A 47 -25.16 -19.74 11.21
CA GLY A 47 -26.42 -19.29 11.81
C GLY A 47 -27.47 -20.37 11.97
N ASP A 48 -27.33 -21.56 11.37
CA ASP A 48 -28.26 -22.67 11.54
C ASP A 48 -28.27 -23.20 12.97
N GLU A 49 -29.38 -23.80 13.42
CA GLU A 49 -29.39 -24.55 14.66
C GLU A 49 -28.55 -25.83 14.54
N GLY A 50 -27.67 -26.05 15.53
CA GLY A 50 -26.76 -27.20 15.53
C GLY A 50 -27.26 -28.34 16.43
N ASP A 51 -27.74 -29.45 15.85
CA ASP A 51 -28.22 -30.63 16.56
C ASP A 51 -27.31 -31.85 16.48
N SER A 52 -26.25 -31.80 15.66
CA SER A 52 -25.40 -32.94 15.37
C SER A 52 -23.95 -32.51 15.14
N LEU A 53 -23.00 -33.41 15.45
CA LEU A 53 -21.63 -33.36 14.95
C LEU A 53 -21.44 -34.35 13.81
N TYR A 54 -20.40 -34.11 13.02
CA TYR A 54 -20.06 -34.93 11.85
C TYR A 54 -18.57 -35.25 11.87
N LEU A 55 -18.23 -36.52 11.76
CA LEU A 55 -16.85 -37.00 11.60
C LEU A 55 -16.63 -37.36 10.13
N LEU A 56 -15.64 -36.75 9.50
CA LEU A 56 -15.32 -36.97 8.09
C LEU A 56 -14.78 -38.38 7.88
N ILE A 57 -15.48 -39.20 7.11
CA ILE A 57 -14.99 -40.52 6.74
C ILE A 57 -14.14 -40.47 5.49
N GLU A 58 -14.69 -39.86 4.44
CA GLU A 58 -14.03 -39.71 3.15
C GLU A 58 -14.64 -38.51 2.41
N GLY A 59 -13.84 -37.79 1.63
CA GLY A 59 -14.29 -36.68 0.80
C GLY A 59 -13.51 -35.40 1.07
N LYS A 60 -14.10 -34.26 0.69
CA LYS A 60 -13.51 -32.93 0.88
C LYS A 60 -14.57 -31.88 1.10
N VAL A 61 -14.37 -31.03 2.08
CA VAL A 61 -15.26 -29.89 2.41
C VAL A 61 -14.51 -28.58 2.46
N SER A 62 -15.24 -27.48 2.31
CA SER A 62 -14.74 -26.12 2.52
C SER A 62 -15.46 -25.49 3.72
N LEU A 63 -14.71 -24.85 4.59
CA LEU A 63 -15.19 -24.09 5.71
C LEU A 63 -15.27 -22.62 5.32
N ILE A 64 -16.46 -22.02 5.40
CA ILE A 64 -16.74 -20.64 4.98
C ILE A 64 -17.26 -19.86 6.18
N LYS A 65 -16.72 -18.66 6.42
CA LYS A 65 -17.19 -17.75 7.48
C LYS A 65 -17.38 -16.35 6.92
N THR A 66 -18.55 -15.76 7.20
CA THR A 66 -18.93 -14.43 6.67
C THR A 66 -18.69 -14.28 5.16
N GLY A 67 -18.99 -15.36 4.39
CA GLY A 67 -18.81 -15.40 2.94
C GLY A 67 -17.37 -15.63 2.46
N THR A 68 -16.38 -15.70 3.34
CA THR A 68 -14.98 -15.96 3.00
C THR A 68 -14.61 -17.41 3.25
N GLU A 69 -14.04 -18.08 2.24
CA GLU A 69 -13.53 -19.43 2.34
C GLU A 69 -12.23 -19.46 3.17
N LEU A 70 -12.25 -20.15 4.33
CA LEU A 70 -11.15 -20.16 5.27
C LEU A 70 -10.15 -21.29 5.00
N LEU A 71 -10.65 -22.50 4.83
CA LEU A 71 -9.79 -23.67 4.64
C LEU A 71 -10.56 -24.83 4.00
N PHE A 72 -9.81 -25.75 3.38
CA PHE A 72 -10.29 -27.05 2.90
C PHE A 72 -9.92 -28.15 3.89
N ILE A 73 -10.86 -29.08 4.11
CA ILE A 73 -10.70 -30.20 5.03
C ILE A 73 -10.92 -31.49 4.26
N ASP A 74 -9.93 -32.37 4.25
CA ASP A 74 -9.98 -33.72 3.68
C ASP A 74 -9.35 -34.77 4.62
N GLU A 75 -9.08 -34.37 5.87
CA GLU A 75 -8.52 -35.23 6.90
C GLU A 75 -9.57 -36.18 7.48
N LYS A 76 -9.34 -37.48 7.34
CA LYS A 76 -10.19 -38.54 7.91
C LYS A 76 -10.27 -38.39 9.43
N GLY A 77 -11.47 -38.49 9.98
CA GLY A 77 -11.74 -38.32 11.42
C GLY A 77 -11.91 -36.86 11.88
N TYR A 78 -11.75 -35.90 11.00
CA TYR A 78 -11.95 -34.49 11.37
C TYR A 78 -13.39 -34.24 11.85
N CYS A 79 -13.53 -33.57 13.00
CA CYS A 79 -14.81 -33.30 13.64
C CYS A 79 -15.35 -31.93 13.20
N LEU A 80 -16.60 -31.88 12.75
CA LEU A 80 -17.32 -30.67 12.32
C LEU A 80 -18.61 -30.49 13.11
N GLY A 81 -18.93 -29.25 13.47
CA GLY A 81 -20.18 -28.87 14.12
C GLY A 81 -20.23 -29.14 15.63
N GLU A 82 -19.12 -29.50 16.24
CA GLU A 82 -18.99 -29.79 17.68
C GLU A 82 -19.23 -28.58 18.57
N ILE A 83 -18.88 -27.36 18.10
CA ILE A 83 -19.02 -26.11 18.87
C ILE A 83 -20.51 -25.87 19.22
N ALA A 84 -21.38 -25.90 18.21
CA ALA A 84 -22.79 -25.69 18.39
C ALA A 84 -23.47 -26.72 19.29
N LEU A 85 -22.90 -27.92 19.42
CA LEU A 85 -23.41 -28.94 20.34
C LEU A 85 -23.13 -28.59 21.81
N ILE A 86 -22.03 -27.91 22.09
CA ILE A 86 -21.56 -27.65 23.46
C ILE A 86 -22.15 -26.37 23.99
N ASP A 87 -22.06 -25.26 23.23
CA ASP A 87 -22.48 -23.93 23.69
C ASP A 87 -23.95 -23.62 23.39
N ASN A 88 -24.66 -24.52 22.69
CA ASN A 88 -26.05 -24.36 22.27
C ASN A 88 -26.32 -23.08 21.47
N LYS A 89 -25.31 -22.62 20.72
CA LYS A 89 -25.42 -21.48 19.82
C LYS A 89 -25.58 -21.95 18.38
N PRO A 90 -26.01 -21.07 17.48
CA PRO A 90 -26.03 -21.36 16.06
C PRO A 90 -24.66 -21.78 15.50
N ARG A 91 -24.66 -22.44 14.34
CA ARG A 91 -23.43 -22.84 13.62
C ARG A 91 -22.52 -21.62 13.42
N SER A 92 -21.26 -21.76 13.79
CA SER A 92 -20.25 -20.69 13.74
C SER A 92 -19.66 -20.46 12.35
N ALA A 93 -19.92 -21.34 11.40
CA ALA A 93 -19.45 -21.27 10.02
C ALA A 93 -20.31 -22.16 9.12
N THR A 94 -20.27 -21.90 7.81
CA THR A 94 -20.87 -22.75 6.77
C THR A 94 -19.89 -23.85 6.37
N VAL A 95 -20.39 -25.05 6.15
CA VAL A 95 -19.61 -26.17 5.58
C VAL A 95 -20.22 -26.57 4.25
N LYS A 96 -19.45 -26.35 3.16
CA LYS A 96 -19.79 -26.72 1.78
C LYS A 96 -19.06 -27.99 1.38
N ILE A 97 -19.75 -28.89 0.71
CA ILE A 97 -19.18 -30.12 0.17
C ILE A 97 -18.47 -29.81 -1.16
N VAL A 98 -17.16 -30.04 -1.22
CA VAL A 98 -16.34 -29.80 -2.42
C VAL A 98 -16.27 -31.05 -3.32
N LYS A 99 -16.19 -32.24 -2.70
CA LYS A 99 -16.25 -33.53 -3.38
C LYS A 99 -17.31 -34.38 -2.70
N PRO A 100 -17.90 -35.40 -3.37
CA PRO A 100 -18.80 -36.31 -2.68
C PRO A 100 -18.20 -36.80 -1.38
N THR A 101 -18.91 -36.60 -0.28
CA THR A 101 -18.36 -36.76 1.06
C THR A 101 -19.25 -37.63 1.93
N GLN A 102 -18.63 -38.50 2.71
CA GLN A 102 -19.29 -39.37 3.68
C GLN A 102 -18.91 -38.97 5.09
N PHE A 103 -19.87 -38.94 5.99
CA PHE A 103 -19.69 -38.62 7.40
C PHE A 103 -20.35 -39.68 8.29
N LEU A 104 -19.81 -39.75 9.50
CA LEU A 104 -20.50 -40.34 10.61
C LEU A 104 -21.15 -39.24 11.42
N ARG A 105 -22.48 -39.19 11.45
CA ARG A 105 -23.29 -38.19 12.17
C ARG A 105 -23.66 -38.73 13.52
N ILE A 106 -23.45 -37.92 14.58
CA ILE A 106 -23.90 -38.18 15.96
C ILE A 106 -24.76 -37.03 16.42
N THR A 107 -25.98 -37.33 16.88
CA THR A 107 -26.87 -36.27 17.38
C THR A 107 -26.43 -35.79 18.75
N ARG A 108 -26.84 -34.55 19.11
CA ARG A 108 -26.59 -33.97 20.42
C ARG A 108 -27.09 -34.86 21.56
N SER A 109 -28.35 -35.33 21.46
CA SER A 109 -28.96 -36.18 22.48
C SER A 109 -28.18 -37.47 22.68
N ASP A 110 -27.76 -38.09 21.59
CA ASP A 110 -27.02 -39.37 21.65
C ASP A 110 -25.62 -39.16 22.28
N LEU A 111 -24.93 -38.07 21.87
CA LEU A 111 -23.61 -37.73 22.43
C LEU A 111 -23.68 -37.46 23.94
N PHE A 112 -24.66 -36.66 24.40
CA PHE A 112 -24.82 -36.34 25.82
C PHE A 112 -25.18 -37.59 26.65
N ASN A 113 -26.03 -38.47 26.11
CA ASN A 113 -26.32 -39.76 26.73
C ASN A 113 -25.07 -40.62 26.83
N ALA A 114 -24.23 -40.65 25.79
CA ALA A 114 -22.96 -41.36 25.80
C ALA A 114 -21.97 -40.78 26.83
N ILE A 115 -21.83 -39.46 26.88
CA ILE A 115 -20.97 -38.77 27.90
C ILE A 115 -21.44 -39.07 29.32
N THR A 116 -22.76 -39.15 29.55
CA THR A 116 -23.29 -39.47 30.87
C THR A 116 -22.91 -40.89 31.31
N ARG A 117 -22.77 -41.83 30.38
CA ARG A 117 -22.37 -43.22 30.64
C ARG A 117 -20.86 -43.39 30.73
N GLU A 118 -20.13 -42.72 29.85
CA GLU A 118 -18.66 -42.77 29.80
C GLU A 118 -18.10 -41.35 29.72
N PRO A 119 -17.71 -40.76 30.86
CA PRO A 119 -17.20 -39.37 30.95
C PRO A 119 -15.93 -39.10 30.13
N ARG A 120 -15.15 -40.14 29.76
CA ARG A 120 -13.93 -39.97 28.93
C ARG A 120 -14.25 -39.41 27.55
N ILE A 121 -15.47 -39.63 27.03
CA ILE A 121 -15.95 -39.04 25.79
C ILE A 121 -15.93 -37.48 25.91
N GLY A 122 -16.38 -36.98 27.07
CA GLY A 122 -16.33 -35.55 27.37
C GLY A 122 -14.92 -34.98 27.43
N LEU A 123 -13.95 -35.75 27.96
CA LEU A 123 -12.54 -35.36 27.94
C LEU A 123 -11.96 -35.33 26.52
N GLY A 124 -12.32 -36.29 25.65
CA GLY A 124 -11.91 -36.29 24.25
C GLY A 124 -12.45 -35.04 23.53
N LEU A 125 -13.74 -34.72 23.75
CA LEU A 125 -14.36 -33.50 23.17
C LEU A 125 -13.66 -32.23 23.66
N PHE A 126 -13.31 -32.15 24.92
CA PHE A 126 -12.57 -31.01 25.49
C PHE A 126 -11.19 -30.85 24.87
N ARG A 127 -10.48 -31.94 24.56
CA ARG A 127 -9.19 -31.89 23.88
C ARG A 127 -9.33 -31.31 22.46
N VAL A 128 -10.23 -31.87 21.66
CA VAL A 128 -10.49 -31.38 20.28
C VAL A 128 -10.75 -29.90 20.26
N LEU A 129 -11.54 -29.41 21.23
CA LEU A 129 -11.81 -27.97 21.32
C LEU A 129 -10.59 -27.16 21.74
N ASN A 130 -9.84 -27.66 22.70
CA ASN A 130 -8.64 -26.98 23.18
C ASN A 130 -7.56 -26.86 22.09
N ASP A 131 -7.39 -27.92 21.26
CA ASP A 131 -6.46 -27.90 20.14
C ASP A 131 -6.92 -26.96 19.02
N LYS A 132 -8.23 -26.89 18.74
CA LYS A 132 -8.77 -25.88 17.82
C LYS A 132 -8.53 -24.45 18.32
N ILE A 133 -8.81 -24.17 19.58
CA ILE A 133 -8.55 -22.85 20.19
C ILE A 133 -7.06 -22.49 20.10
N ARG A 134 -6.16 -23.43 20.37
CA ARG A 134 -4.71 -23.19 20.25
C ARG A 134 -4.30 -22.86 18.81
N ARG A 135 -4.77 -23.66 17.83
CA ARG A 135 -4.50 -23.40 16.40
C ARG A 135 -5.00 -22.01 15.97
N ASP A 136 -6.22 -21.64 16.36
CA ASP A 136 -6.78 -20.33 16.05
C ASP A 136 -5.96 -19.18 16.67
N LEU A 137 -5.54 -19.34 17.94
CA LEU A 137 -4.67 -18.38 18.60
C LEU A 137 -3.29 -18.27 17.94
N GLU A 138 -2.69 -19.37 17.51
CA GLU A 138 -1.41 -19.36 16.79
C GLU A 138 -1.52 -18.65 15.44
N ILE A 139 -2.58 -18.92 14.69
CA ILE A 139 -2.84 -18.25 13.40
C ILE A 139 -3.02 -16.74 13.61
N GLN A 140 -3.86 -16.34 14.56
CA GLN A 140 -4.10 -14.93 14.86
C GLN A 140 -2.82 -14.24 15.35
N THR A 141 -2.08 -14.88 16.25
CA THR A 141 -0.83 -14.31 16.77
C THR A 141 0.23 -14.18 15.70
N SER A 142 0.33 -15.13 14.78
CA SER A 142 1.27 -15.06 13.66
C SER A 142 0.91 -13.94 12.66
N ALA A 143 -0.38 -13.75 12.38
CA ALA A 143 -0.86 -12.68 11.53
C ALA A 143 -0.57 -11.30 12.14
N ILE A 144 -0.89 -11.11 13.41
CA ILE A 144 -0.61 -9.87 14.16
C ILE A 144 0.90 -9.58 14.20
N ARG A 145 1.74 -10.59 14.48
CA ARG A 145 3.20 -10.41 14.47
C ARG A 145 3.73 -10.00 13.11
N LYS A 146 3.19 -10.58 12.03
CA LYS A 146 3.57 -10.23 10.66
C LYS A 146 3.18 -8.79 10.34
N GLU A 147 1.99 -8.36 10.72
CA GLU A 147 1.50 -6.99 10.52
C GLU A 147 2.35 -5.97 11.30
N ILE A 148 2.67 -6.24 12.58
CA ILE A 148 3.55 -5.39 13.38
C ILE A 148 4.94 -5.29 12.76
N ALA A 149 5.55 -6.43 12.36
CA ALA A 149 6.87 -6.42 11.74
C ALA A 149 6.90 -5.68 10.40
N GLN A 150 5.84 -5.78 9.60
CA GLN A 150 5.68 -5.01 8.37
C GLN A 150 5.55 -3.50 8.67
N GLY A 151 4.76 -3.13 9.68
CA GLY A 151 4.60 -1.74 10.11
C GLY A 151 5.91 -1.12 10.61
N GLU A 152 6.71 -1.85 11.42
CA GLU A 152 8.04 -1.38 11.86
C GLU A 152 9.01 -1.22 10.69
N SER A 153 9.03 -2.16 9.75
CA SER A 153 9.88 -2.07 8.56
C SER A 153 9.49 -0.87 7.67
N MET A 154 8.18 -0.61 7.52
CA MET A 154 7.67 0.56 6.80
C MET A 154 8.09 1.86 7.46
N ARG A 155 8.00 1.94 8.79
CA ARG A 155 8.42 3.13 9.53
C ARG A 155 9.93 3.40 9.37
N LEU A 156 10.76 2.37 9.46
CA LEU A 156 12.20 2.52 9.23
C LEU A 156 12.50 3.00 7.79
N ALA A 157 11.80 2.47 6.79
CA ALA A 157 11.94 2.93 5.41
C ALA A 157 11.52 4.40 5.25
N ALA A 158 10.42 4.81 5.91
CA ALA A 158 9.97 6.21 5.92
C ALA A 158 11.01 7.14 6.56
N ASP A 159 11.59 6.77 7.71
CA ASP A 159 12.63 7.54 8.38
C ASP A 159 13.88 7.70 7.49
N VAL A 160 14.28 6.64 6.78
CA VAL A 160 15.38 6.69 5.81
C VAL A 160 15.02 7.62 4.65
N GLN A 161 13.85 7.48 4.04
CA GLN A 161 13.43 8.31 2.92
C GLN A 161 13.35 9.79 3.31
N GLN A 162 12.78 10.11 4.47
CA GLN A 162 12.71 11.48 4.97
C GLN A 162 14.11 12.08 5.16
N SER A 163 15.11 11.28 5.55
CA SER A 163 16.51 11.71 5.63
C SER A 163 17.15 12.00 4.26
N LEU A 164 16.56 11.54 3.17
CA LEU A 164 17.01 11.84 1.81
C LEU A 164 16.59 13.23 1.34
N LEU A 165 15.52 13.79 1.88
CA LEU A 165 15.07 15.15 1.53
C LEU A 165 16.02 16.20 2.07
N PRO A 166 16.08 17.41 1.47
CA PRO A 166 16.92 18.49 1.96
C PRO A 166 16.59 18.85 3.41
N ASN A 167 17.60 18.89 4.26
CA ASN A 167 17.44 19.25 5.67
C ASN A 167 17.31 20.77 5.90
N GLN A 168 17.65 21.56 4.92
CA GLN A 168 17.67 23.02 5.00
C GLN A 168 17.21 23.64 3.68
N GLU A 169 16.54 24.76 3.79
CA GLU A 169 16.26 25.63 2.67
C GLU A 169 17.54 26.31 2.19
N ILE A 170 17.67 26.53 0.89
CA ILE A 170 18.81 27.32 0.38
C ILE A 170 18.45 28.80 0.47
N LEU A 171 19.31 29.54 1.17
CA LEU A 171 19.43 30.98 1.07
C LEU A 171 20.73 31.31 0.35
N HIS A 172 20.64 31.42 -0.96
CA HIS A 172 21.77 31.74 -1.84
C HIS A 172 21.67 33.20 -2.33
N PRO A 173 22.77 33.90 -2.68
CA PRO A 173 22.69 35.26 -3.22
C PRO A 173 21.75 35.48 -4.42
N CYS A 174 21.50 34.43 -5.21
CA CYS A 174 20.62 34.50 -6.39
C CYS A 174 19.21 34.02 -6.13
N VAL A 175 18.92 33.22 -5.08
CA VAL A 175 17.64 32.57 -4.87
C VAL A 175 17.41 32.21 -3.41
N SER A 176 16.19 32.41 -2.95
CA SER A 176 15.65 31.86 -1.71
C SER A 176 14.64 30.76 -2.06
N THR A 177 14.74 29.60 -1.40
CA THR A 177 13.86 28.45 -1.70
C THR A 177 13.10 28.00 -0.46
N SER A 178 11.95 27.37 -0.67
CA SER A 178 11.26 26.60 0.35
C SER A 178 10.57 25.40 -0.28
N GLY A 179 10.71 24.23 0.34
CA GLY A 179 10.18 22.97 -0.20
C GLY A 179 9.36 22.18 0.81
N TYR A 180 8.57 21.27 0.28
CA TYR A 180 7.73 20.35 1.03
C TYR A 180 7.58 19.06 0.24
N CYS A 181 7.65 17.94 0.94
CA CYS A 181 7.33 16.63 0.39
C CYS A 181 6.64 15.80 1.47
N GLN A 182 5.46 15.30 1.15
CA GLN A 182 4.68 14.42 2.02
C GLN A 182 4.21 13.23 1.21
N PRO A 183 4.64 12.01 1.57
CA PRO A 183 4.14 10.81 0.92
C PRO A 183 2.67 10.56 1.27
N ALA A 184 1.91 10.00 0.32
CA ALA A 184 0.52 9.57 0.51
C ALA A 184 0.43 8.35 1.45
N ASN A 185 1.43 7.50 1.42
CA ASN A 185 1.59 6.33 2.27
C ASN A 185 2.79 6.49 3.22
N SER A 186 3.24 5.40 3.82
CA SER A 186 4.42 5.42 4.70
C SER A 186 5.69 5.86 3.97
N VAL A 187 5.82 5.52 2.69
CA VAL A 187 6.90 5.92 1.78
C VAL A 187 6.31 6.27 0.42
N GLY A 188 6.93 7.18 -0.32
CA GLY A 188 6.46 7.70 -1.60
C GLY A 188 7.48 7.61 -2.73
N GLY A 189 7.06 7.95 -3.94
CA GLY A 189 7.88 8.07 -5.13
C GLY A 189 8.48 9.47 -5.33
N ASP A 190 7.87 10.46 -4.69
CA ASP A 190 8.28 11.86 -4.82
C ASP A 190 9.63 12.15 -4.16
N TYR A 191 10.42 12.94 -4.85
CA TYR A 191 11.71 13.40 -4.37
C TYR A 191 12.02 14.80 -4.92
N TYR A 192 12.55 15.68 -4.08
CA TYR A 192 13.16 16.94 -4.52
C TYR A 192 14.50 17.17 -3.82
N ASP A 193 15.37 17.96 -4.44
CA ASP A 193 16.65 18.33 -3.84
C ASP A 193 17.08 19.74 -4.25
N TYR A 194 17.91 20.32 -3.39
CA TYR A 194 18.65 21.55 -3.64
C TYR A 194 20.13 21.24 -3.72
N LEU A 195 20.78 21.75 -4.73
CA LEU A 195 22.16 21.40 -5.07
C LEU A 195 23.01 22.66 -5.13
N GLU A 196 23.94 22.77 -4.22
CA GLU A 196 25.00 23.79 -4.34
C GLU A 196 26.00 23.32 -5.39
N LEU A 197 26.08 24.05 -6.47
CA LEU A 197 26.98 23.74 -7.59
C LEU A 197 28.20 24.65 -7.59
N SER A 198 29.24 24.25 -8.32
CA SER A 198 30.41 25.10 -8.57
C SER A 198 30.01 26.43 -9.23
N GLU A 199 30.87 27.44 -9.14
CA GLU A 199 30.69 28.76 -9.76
C GLU A 199 29.44 29.52 -9.25
N ASN A 200 29.10 29.34 -8.00
CA ASN A 200 27.95 30.03 -7.37
C ASN A 200 26.62 29.76 -8.06
N ARG A 201 26.43 28.54 -8.58
CA ARG A 201 25.19 28.08 -9.20
C ARG A 201 24.35 27.26 -8.22
N VAL A 202 23.05 27.30 -8.40
CA VAL A 202 22.12 26.46 -7.63
C VAL A 202 21.37 25.54 -8.57
N GLY A 203 21.42 24.24 -8.29
CA GLY A 203 20.54 23.25 -8.94
C GLY A 203 19.29 23.00 -8.11
N ILE A 204 18.16 22.79 -8.77
CA ILE A 204 16.93 22.29 -8.16
C ILE A 204 16.50 21.06 -8.95
N PHE A 205 16.17 20.00 -8.25
CA PHE A 205 15.59 18.79 -8.82
C PHE A 205 14.23 18.51 -8.16
N ILE A 206 13.27 18.09 -8.96
CA ILE A 206 12.00 17.51 -8.50
C ILE A 206 11.69 16.32 -9.42
N GLY A 207 11.18 15.24 -8.85
CA GLY A 207 10.78 14.06 -9.62
C GLY A 207 9.78 13.24 -8.87
N ASP A 208 8.94 12.55 -9.64
CA ASP A 208 7.92 11.62 -9.17
C ASP A 208 8.11 10.28 -9.88
N VAL A 209 8.29 9.23 -9.10
CA VAL A 209 8.46 7.85 -9.57
C VAL A 209 7.11 7.15 -9.59
N MET A 210 6.68 6.66 -10.73
CA MET A 210 5.44 5.92 -10.91
C MET A 210 5.16 4.92 -9.79
N GLY A 211 3.94 5.00 -9.23
CA GLY A 211 3.44 4.10 -8.20
C GLY A 211 3.81 4.55 -6.78
N HIS A 212 3.46 3.73 -5.80
CA HIS A 212 3.64 4.04 -4.39
C HIS A 212 4.28 2.87 -3.63
N GLY A 213 4.89 3.17 -2.49
CA GLY A 213 5.46 2.18 -1.60
C GLY A 213 6.96 1.95 -1.82
N TYR A 214 7.47 0.77 -1.43
CA TYR A 214 8.91 0.51 -1.36
C TYR A 214 9.65 0.66 -2.68
N HIS A 215 9.05 0.22 -3.79
CA HIS A 215 9.74 0.19 -5.07
C HIS A 215 9.99 1.62 -5.58
N SER A 216 8.96 2.46 -5.60
CA SER A 216 9.10 3.87 -5.99
C SER A 216 10.06 4.62 -5.05
N ALA A 217 9.98 4.38 -3.74
CA ALA A 217 10.91 4.96 -2.76
C ALA A 217 12.37 4.55 -3.00
N MET A 218 12.64 3.30 -3.41
CA MET A 218 13.99 2.84 -3.76
C MET A 218 14.52 3.54 -5.01
N VAL A 219 13.71 3.66 -6.05
CA VAL A 219 14.10 4.37 -7.28
C VAL A 219 14.35 5.86 -7.00
N ALA A 220 13.55 6.49 -6.16
CA ALA A 220 13.80 7.87 -5.70
C ALA A 220 15.16 8.00 -4.97
N ALA A 221 15.49 7.05 -4.09
CA ALA A 221 16.78 7.01 -3.40
C ALA A 221 17.97 6.78 -4.36
N MET A 222 17.80 5.89 -5.35
CA MET A 222 18.80 5.65 -6.40
C MET A 222 18.97 6.89 -7.28
N THR A 223 17.88 7.57 -7.63
CA THR A 223 17.88 8.84 -8.37
C THR A 223 18.67 9.90 -7.61
N LYS A 224 18.43 10.07 -6.30
CA LYS A 224 19.23 10.97 -5.45
C LYS A 224 20.71 10.61 -5.49
N SER A 225 21.05 9.35 -5.30
CA SER A 225 22.44 8.90 -5.32
C SER A 225 23.13 9.17 -6.65
N GLY A 226 22.44 8.89 -7.76
CA GLY A 226 22.91 9.17 -9.13
C GLY A 226 23.11 10.68 -9.34
N LEU A 227 22.13 11.49 -8.98
CA LEU A 227 22.16 12.95 -9.06
C LEU A 227 23.33 13.52 -8.28
N GLN A 228 23.44 13.20 -6.97
CA GLN A 228 24.51 13.69 -6.09
C GLN A 228 25.91 13.25 -6.53
N THR A 229 26.01 12.12 -7.21
CA THR A 229 27.28 11.65 -7.79
C THR A 229 27.61 12.41 -9.07
N GLN A 230 26.64 12.52 -9.99
CA GLN A 230 26.83 13.16 -11.29
C GLN A 230 27.24 14.63 -11.18
N ILE A 231 26.58 15.41 -10.31
CA ILE A 231 26.87 16.84 -10.18
C ILE A 231 28.31 17.15 -9.70
N ARG A 232 29.00 16.17 -9.11
CA ARG A 232 30.42 16.32 -8.72
C ARG A 232 31.39 16.25 -9.90
N PHE A 233 30.96 15.63 -11.00
CA PHE A 233 31.76 15.49 -12.23
C PHE A 233 31.29 16.49 -13.29
N ASP A 234 30.01 16.50 -13.57
CA ASP A 234 29.37 17.40 -14.53
C ASP A 234 27.92 17.62 -14.11
N ALA A 235 27.61 18.85 -13.71
CA ALA A 235 26.29 19.27 -13.28
C ALA A 235 25.42 19.76 -14.45
N SER A 236 25.90 19.71 -15.71
CA SER A 236 25.10 20.16 -16.86
C SER A 236 23.78 19.38 -16.97
N VAL A 237 22.73 20.08 -17.39
CA VAL A 237 21.38 19.49 -17.49
C VAL A 237 21.36 18.22 -18.33
N PRO A 238 21.99 18.14 -19.53
CA PRO A 238 21.99 16.93 -20.32
C PRO A 238 22.64 15.72 -19.63
N GLU A 239 23.77 15.91 -18.94
CA GLU A 239 24.49 14.80 -18.30
C GLU A 239 23.77 14.30 -17.04
N VAL A 240 23.13 15.18 -16.30
CA VAL A 240 22.27 14.80 -15.16
C VAL A 240 21.08 13.98 -15.67
N MET A 241 20.37 14.44 -16.70
CA MET A 241 19.21 13.72 -17.26
C MET A 241 19.62 12.34 -17.81
N LYS A 242 20.76 12.22 -18.49
CA LYS A 242 21.31 10.92 -18.93
C LYS A 242 21.61 9.98 -17.75
N THR A 243 22.14 10.51 -16.67
CA THR A 243 22.45 9.71 -15.48
C THR A 243 21.18 9.18 -14.82
N ILE A 244 20.14 10.01 -14.71
CA ILE A 244 18.83 9.57 -14.20
C ILE A 244 18.23 8.50 -15.10
N THR A 245 18.34 8.66 -16.43
CA THR A 245 17.89 7.64 -17.40
C THR A 245 18.54 6.29 -17.12
N ARG A 246 19.86 6.26 -16.95
CA ARG A 246 20.58 5.00 -16.64
C ARG A 246 20.12 4.39 -15.33
N VAL A 247 19.92 5.20 -14.29
CA VAL A 247 19.42 4.72 -12.97
C VAL A 247 18.07 4.02 -13.12
N VAL A 248 17.16 4.59 -13.91
CA VAL A 248 15.81 4.02 -14.10
C VAL A 248 15.83 2.81 -15.02
N GLU A 249 16.64 2.82 -16.09
CA GLU A 249 16.72 1.72 -17.07
C GLU A 249 17.47 0.48 -16.54
N GLU A 250 18.44 0.65 -15.65
CA GLU A 250 19.17 -0.48 -15.04
C GLU A 250 18.31 -1.32 -14.10
N ASP A 251 17.22 -0.77 -13.56
CA ASP A 251 16.22 -1.52 -12.77
C ASP A 251 15.16 -2.22 -13.63
N SER A 252 15.54 -2.70 -14.79
CA SER A 252 14.71 -3.19 -15.90
C SER A 252 13.78 -4.39 -15.60
N GLN A 253 13.59 -4.82 -14.36
CA GLN A 253 12.66 -5.91 -14.00
C GLN A 253 11.21 -5.45 -13.78
N ALA A 254 10.96 -4.15 -13.67
CA ALA A 254 9.63 -3.58 -13.57
C ALA A 254 9.48 -2.43 -14.58
N PHE A 255 8.32 -2.33 -15.23
CA PHE A 255 7.93 -1.13 -15.98
C PHE A 255 7.80 0.04 -15.01
N ILE A 256 8.91 0.72 -14.77
CA ILE A 256 8.95 1.91 -13.91
C ILE A 256 9.40 3.10 -14.76
N TYR A 257 8.74 4.23 -14.55
CA TYR A 257 9.19 5.49 -15.12
C TYR A 257 9.21 6.58 -14.04
N ILE A 258 9.97 7.62 -14.29
CA ILE A 258 10.02 8.83 -13.46
C ILE A 258 9.67 10.04 -14.31
N THR A 259 8.80 10.90 -13.80
CA THR A 259 8.66 12.26 -14.27
C THR A 259 9.62 13.13 -13.49
N CYS A 260 10.40 13.99 -14.13
CA CYS A 260 11.33 14.84 -13.39
C CYS A 260 11.65 16.15 -14.11
N CYS A 261 12.03 17.12 -13.30
CA CYS A 261 12.60 18.36 -13.77
C CYS A 261 13.94 18.62 -13.05
N TYR A 262 14.94 18.99 -13.81
CA TYR A 262 16.20 19.49 -13.29
C TYR A 262 16.52 20.85 -13.89
N LEU A 263 16.86 21.82 -13.02
CA LEU A 263 17.20 23.17 -13.45
C LEU A 263 18.43 23.70 -12.72
N ILE A 264 19.12 24.65 -13.37
CA ILE A 264 20.28 25.36 -12.84
C ILE A 264 20.02 26.86 -12.90
N ILE A 265 20.17 27.51 -11.75
CA ILE A 265 20.13 28.97 -11.60
C ILE A 265 21.57 29.48 -11.62
N HIS A 266 21.89 30.30 -12.61
CA HIS A 266 23.20 30.91 -12.79
C HIS A 266 23.22 32.33 -12.20
N PRO A 267 24.37 32.77 -11.65
CA PRO A 267 24.49 34.14 -11.08
C PRO A 267 24.46 35.25 -12.13
N ASP A 268 24.60 34.91 -13.42
CA ASP A 268 24.47 35.83 -14.55
C ASP A 268 23.02 36.04 -15.05
N ASN A 269 22.02 35.72 -14.21
CA ASN A 269 20.60 35.84 -14.51
C ASN A 269 20.10 34.85 -15.58
N ARG A 270 20.78 33.73 -15.79
CA ARG A 270 20.40 32.66 -16.68
C ARG A 270 19.78 31.50 -15.91
N LEU A 271 18.65 31.02 -16.36
CA LEU A 271 18.00 29.79 -15.94
C LEU A 271 18.15 28.75 -17.04
N GLU A 272 18.66 27.59 -16.71
CA GLU A 272 18.81 26.45 -17.61
C GLU A 272 18.03 25.26 -17.06
N TYR A 273 17.20 24.56 -17.87
CA TYR A 273 16.39 23.47 -17.37
C TYR A 273 16.09 22.41 -18.43
N ALA A 274 15.73 21.21 -17.98
CA ALA A 274 15.01 20.19 -18.74
C ALA A 274 13.87 19.63 -17.89
N ASN A 275 12.74 19.35 -18.54
CA ASN A 275 11.58 18.73 -17.95
C ASN A 275 11.25 17.45 -18.74
N ALA A 276 11.18 16.31 -18.07
CA ALA A 276 10.87 15.01 -18.64
C ALA A 276 9.54 14.50 -18.08
N GLY A 277 8.44 14.94 -18.68
CA GLY A 277 7.09 14.50 -18.34
C GLY A 277 6.54 14.97 -16.99
N HIS A 278 7.28 15.81 -16.25
CA HIS A 278 6.82 16.37 -14.97
C HIS A 278 5.84 17.52 -15.21
N PRO A 279 4.90 17.82 -14.29
CA PRO A 279 4.03 18.98 -14.39
C PRO A 279 4.80 20.25 -14.73
N GLN A 280 4.17 21.15 -15.51
CA GLN A 280 4.79 22.41 -15.93
C GLN A 280 5.18 23.27 -14.73
N MET A 281 6.37 23.80 -14.74
CA MET A 281 6.79 24.80 -13.75
C MET A 281 6.11 26.12 -14.01
N LEU A 282 5.73 26.85 -12.96
CA LEU A 282 5.06 28.13 -13.05
C LEU A 282 6.03 29.26 -12.74
N LEU A 283 6.39 30.08 -13.73
CA LEU A 283 7.27 31.24 -13.55
C LEU A 283 6.44 32.53 -13.58
N TYR A 284 6.34 33.19 -12.44
CA TYR A 284 5.74 34.50 -12.28
C TYR A 284 6.82 35.58 -12.37
N ARG A 285 6.69 36.51 -13.29
CA ARG A 285 7.60 37.65 -13.42
C ARG A 285 7.41 38.63 -12.29
N ALA A 286 8.51 39.25 -11.88
CA ALA A 286 8.47 40.35 -10.90
C ALA A 286 7.51 41.46 -11.37
N GLU A 287 6.83 42.12 -10.43
CA GLU A 287 5.93 43.20 -10.72
C GLU A 287 6.69 44.34 -11.41
N SER A 288 6.27 44.69 -12.65
CA SER A 288 6.75 45.91 -13.25
C SER A 288 6.12 47.11 -12.54
N ASN A 289 6.86 48.19 -12.29
CA ASN A 289 6.41 49.44 -11.64
C ASN A 289 5.19 50.13 -12.29
N SER A 290 4.53 49.50 -13.24
CA SER A 290 3.41 50.04 -14.02
C SER A 290 2.01 49.74 -13.45
N GLY A 291 1.89 49.37 -12.19
CA GLY A 291 0.62 49.52 -11.42
C GLY A 291 -0.56 48.63 -11.81
N ASN A 292 -0.42 47.66 -12.72
CA ASN A 292 -1.51 46.79 -13.20
C ASN A 292 -1.12 45.32 -13.14
N SER A 293 -0.84 44.81 -11.93
CA SER A 293 -0.28 43.47 -11.73
C SER A 293 -1.29 42.44 -11.19
N GLU A 294 -2.55 42.80 -11.01
CA GLU A 294 -3.57 41.81 -10.64
C GLU A 294 -4.00 41.04 -11.89
N GLY A 295 -3.53 39.76 -12.02
CA GLY A 295 -4.03 38.84 -13.04
C GLY A 295 -3.04 38.46 -14.14
N GLU A 296 -1.74 38.77 -14.03
CA GLU A 296 -0.76 38.24 -14.98
C GLU A 296 -0.63 36.70 -14.77
N GLU A 297 -0.97 35.97 -15.86
CA GLU A 297 -0.77 34.52 -15.93
C GLU A 297 0.73 34.18 -15.84
N PRO A 298 1.11 33.08 -15.14
CA PRO A 298 2.49 32.63 -15.14
C PRO A 298 2.92 32.15 -16.52
N LEU A 299 4.22 32.29 -16.81
CA LEU A 299 4.81 31.55 -17.91
C LEU A 299 4.90 30.09 -17.50
N GLU A 300 4.23 29.22 -18.24
CA GLU A 300 4.26 27.79 -18.05
C GLU A 300 5.47 27.20 -18.79
N LEU A 301 6.41 26.61 -18.01
CA LEU A 301 7.59 25.97 -18.56
C LEU A 301 7.26 24.47 -18.75
N GLU A 302 6.78 24.17 -19.95
CA GLU A 302 6.28 22.84 -20.32
C GLU A 302 7.39 21.78 -20.39
N SER A 303 6.97 20.52 -20.42
CA SER A 303 7.87 19.38 -20.62
C SER A 303 8.44 19.35 -22.03
N SER A 304 9.77 19.11 -22.12
CA SER A 304 10.50 18.98 -23.39
C SER A 304 10.74 17.51 -23.78
N PHE A 305 10.56 16.60 -22.85
CA PHE A 305 10.83 15.17 -23.02
C PHE A 305 9.70 14.32 -22.42
N LEU A 306 9.56 13.09 -22.88
CA LEU A 306 8.69 12.10 -22.24
C LEU A 306 9.25 11.69 -20.88
N PRO A 307 8.40 11.15 -19.96
CA PRO A 307 8.89 10.56 -18.72
C PRO A 307 9.99 9.55 -18.96
N ILE A 308 11.02 9.57 -18.14
CA ILE A 308 12.18 8.69 -18.24
C ILE A 308 11.78 7.26 -17.90
N GLY A 309 12.07 6.29 -18.76
CA GLY A 309 11.74 4.87 -18.58
C GLY A 309 10.38 4.46 -19.13
N ILE A 310 9.55 5.40 -19.63
CA ILE A 310 8.22 5.06 -20.20
C ILE A 310 8.32 4.30 -21.53
N LEU A 311 9.37 4.55 -22.28
CA LEU A 311 9.66 3.89 -23.54
C LEU A 311 11.11 3.42 -23.52
N LEU A 312 11.33 2.14 -23.83
CA LEU A 312 12.66 1.62 -24.13
C LEU A 312 12.99 2.01 -25.58
N PHE A 313 13.74 3.06 -25.75
CA PHE A 313 14.21 3.48 -27.07
C PHE A 313 15.36 2.57 -27.52
N GLU A 314 15.40 2.23 -28.81
CA GLU A 314 16.55 1.51 -29.40
C GLU A 314 17.82 2.38 -29.41
N GLU A 315 17.65 3.71 -29.45
CA GLU A 315 18.74 4.68 -29.38
C GLU A 315 18.63 5.54 -28.11
N PRO A 316 19.77 5.91 -27.50
CA PRO A 316 19.79 6.76 -26.31
C PRO A 316 19.13 8.12 -26.56
N VAL A 317 18.29 8.58 -25.65
CA VAL A 317 17.66 9.91 -25.71
C VAL A 317 18.75 10.98 -25.64
N GLN A 318 18.74 11.91 -26.60
CA GLN A 318 19.62 13.09 -26.56
C GLN A 318 18.93 14.20 -25.80
N TYR A 319 19.34 14.41 -24.56
CA TYR A 319 18.85 15.52 -23.76
C TYR A 319 19.51 16.83 -24.15
N TYR A 320 18.74 17.90 -24.13
CA TYR A 320 19.18 19.29 -24.25
C TYR A 320 18.54 20.13 -23.15
N SER A 321 19.14 21.27 -22.85
CA SER A 321 18.58 22.26 -21.95
C SER A 321 17.84 23.37 -22.69
N THR A 322 16.79 23.88 -22.08
CA THR A 322 16.17 25.16 -22.45
C THR A 322 16.75 26.24 -21.58
N GLU A 323 17.12 27.35 -22.19
CA GLU A 323 17.69 28.51 -21.49
C GLU A 323 16.73 29.69 -21.56
N MET A 324 16.67 30.45 -20.46
CA MET A 324 15.93 31.72 -20.38
C MET A 324 16.53 32.64 -19.33
N ALA A 325 16.22 33.95 -19.43
CA ALA A 325 16.63 34.92 -18.42
C ALA A 325 15.65 34.92 -17.24
N TRP A 326 16.16 35.04 -16.02
CA TRP A 326 15.40 35.38 -14.82
C TRP A 326 15.74 36.79 -14.35
N HIS A 327 14.90 37.37 -13.51
CA HIS A 327 15.11 38.71 -12.95
C HIS A 327 14.86 38.68 -11.43
N PRO A 328 15.53 39.55 -10.66
CA PRO A 328 15.23 39.70 -9.24
C PRO A 328 13.76 39.94 -8.97
N GLY A 329 13.19 39.21 -8.04
CA GLY A 329 11.76 39.22 -7.71
C GLY A 329 10.90 38.24 -8.48
N ASP A 330 11.41 37.59 -9.54
CA ASP A 330 10.70 36.49 -10.21
C ASP A 330 10.46 35.34 -9.21
N LEU A 331 9.37 34.63 -9.39
CA LEU A 331 8.97 33.50 -8.55
C LEU A 331 8.74 32.25 -9.43
N LEU A 332 9.45 31.18 -9.09
CA LEU A 332 9.31 29.88 -9.75
C LEU A 332 8.68 28.89 -8.78
N VAL A 333 7.64 28.16 -9.23
CA VAL A 333 6.97 27.13 -8.46
C VAL A 333 6.99 25.80 -9.23
N LEU A 334 7.51 24.77 -8.58
CA LEU A 334 7.50 23.38 -9.04
C LEU A 334 6.60 22.57 -8.10
N TYR A 335 5.86 21.62 -8.63
CA TYR A 335 4.90 20.84 -7.86
C TYR A 335 4.67 19.48 -8.52
N SER A 336 4.33 18.45 -7.72
CA SER A 336 3.83 17.17 -8.24
C SER A 336 2.32 17.21 -8.48
N ASP A 337 1.82 16.29 -9.28
CA ASP A 337 0.39 16.18 -9.62
C ASP A 337 -0.50 15.91 -8.39
N GLY A 338 0.05 15.32 -7.32
CA GLY A 338 -0.66 15.14 -6.05
C GLY A 338 -1.21 16.44 -5.43
N ILE A 339 -0.72 17.63 -5.85
CA ILE A 339 -1.32 18.92 -5.48
C ILE A 339 -2.58 19.17 -6.32
N THR A 340 -2.45 19.11 -7.64
CA THR A 340 -3.52 19.48 -8.56
C THR A 340 -4.62 18.44 -8.65
N GLU A 341 -4.29 17.17 -8.41
CA GLU A 341 -5.21 16.04 -8.43
C GLU A 341 -5.80 15.67 -7.06
N ALA A 342 -5.45 16.42 -6.00
CA ALA A 342 -6.05 16.24 -4.68
C ALA A 342 -7.58 16.41 -4.71
N PHE A 343 -8.31 15.44 -4.21
CA PHE A 343 -9.76 15.44 -4.19
C PHE A 343 -10.34 16.03 -2.90
N ASN A 344 -11.50 16.67 -3.04
CA ASN A 344 -12.35 17.00 -1.91
C ASN A 344 -13.41 15.89 -1.68
N PRO A 345 -14.25 15.94 -0.60
CA PRO A 345 -15.29 14.95 -0.34
C PRO A 345 -16.36 14.81 -1.45
N LYS A 346 -16.41 15.75 -2.39
CA LYS A 346 -17.29 15.69 -3.56
C LYS A 346 -16.63 15.12 -4.80
N LEU A 347 -15.40 14.61 -4.68
CA LEU A 347 -14.56 14.13 -5.79
C LEU A 347 -14.22 15.20 -6.83
N GLU A 348 -14.13 16.46 -6.42
CA GLU A 348 -13.65 17.56 -7.27
C GLU A 348 -12.15 17.74 -7.03
N MET A 349 -11.36 17.81 -8.10
CA MET A 349 -9.91 18.06 -8.02
C MET A 349 -9.63 19.49 -7.56
N TYR A 350 -8.49 19.69 -6.89
CA TYR A 350 -7.99 21.00 -6.51
C TYR A 350 -7.76 21.88 -7.74
N GLY A 351 -7.11 21.34 -8.74
CA GLY A 351 -6.94 21.91 -10.07
C GLY A 351 -5.84 22.96 -10.17
N LEU A 352 -5.24 23.04 -11.36
CA LEU A 352 -4.14 23.96 -11.68
C LEU A 352 -4.56 25.42 -11.59
N GLU A 353 -5.75 25.77 -12.06
CA GLU A 353 -6.22 27.16 -12.08
C GLU A 353 -6.39 27.74 -10.66
N ARG A 354 -6.79 26.92 -9.69
CA ARG A 354 -6.85 27.32 -8.30
C ARG A 354 -5.46 27.57 -7.73
N LEU A 355 -4.50 26.68 -8.03
CA LEU A 355 -3.11 26.86 -7.65
C LEU A 355 -2.54 28.17 -8.21
N LYS A 356 -2.68 28.41 -9.51
CA LYS A 356 -2.23 29.64 -10.18
C LYS A 356 -2.85 30.90 -9.55
N ALA A 357 -4.17 30.90 -9.34
CA ALA A 357 -4.87 32.03 -8.75
C ALA A 357 -4.40 32.35 -7.33
N LEU A 358 -4.10 31.34 -6.53
CA LEU A 358 -3.56 31.51 -5.18
C LEU A 358 -2.15 32.10 -5.21
N ILE A 359 -1.26 31.54 -6.03
CA ILE A 359 0.12 32.02 -6.16
C ILE A 359 0.14 33.46 -6.67
N SER A 360 -0.63 33.78 -7.70
CA SER A 360 -0.72 35.14 -8.25
C SER A 360 -1.06 36.18 -7.18
N LYS A 361 -1.99 35.88 -6.28
CA LYS A 361 -2.38 36.76 -5.16
C LYS A 361 -1.30 36.88 -4.08
N LYS A 362 -0.47 35.84 -3.92
CA LYS A 362 0.48 35.70 -2.80
C LYS A 362 1.96 35.86 -3.21
N ARG A 363 2.24 36.14 -4.51
CA ARG A 363 3.61 36.19 -5.07
C ARG A 363 4.53 37.22 -4.41
N HIS A 364 3.98 38.21 -3.70
CA HIS A 364 4.74 39.20 -2.95
C HIS A 364 5.37 38.65 -1.66
N LEU A 365 4.86 37.53 -1.15
CA LEU A 365 5.33 36.87 0.07
C LEU A 365 6.69 36.17 -0.13
N SER A 366 7.30 35.72 0.97
CA SER A 366 8.47 34.84 0.94
C SER A 366 8.13 33.45 0.46
N PRO A 367 9.10 32.65 -0.04
CA PRO A 367 8.86 31.26 -0.44
C PRO A 367 8.20 30.41 0.66
N GLU A 368 8.62 30.58 1.91
CA GLU A 368 8.06 29.84 3.06
C GLU A 368 6.59 30.20 3.31
N GLU A 369 6.24 31.47 3.22
CA GLU A 369 4.86 31.92 3.39
C GLU A 369 3.98 31.43 2.23
N ILE A 370 4.47 31.48 0.98
CA ILE A 370 3.75 30.97 -0.19
C ILE A 370 3.50 29.47 -0.06
N LYS A 371 4.51 28.69 0.30
CA LYS A 371 4.39 27.25 0.58
C LYS A 371 3.30 27.00 1.63
N THR A 372 3.34 27.73 2.74
CA THR A 372 2.37 27.59 3.84
C THR A 372 0.94 27.90 3.38
N GLU A 373 0.74 28.94 2.59
CA GLU A 373 -0.57 29.32 2.04
C GLU A 373 -1.10 28.24 1.08
N ILE A 374 -0.26 27.71 0.18
CA ILE A 374 -0.65 26.63 -0.73
C ILE A 374 -1.08 25.41 0.05
N LEU A 375 -0.28 24.94 1.01
CA LEU A 375 -0.59 23.75 1.81
C LEU A 375 -1.83 23.96 2.70
N SER A 376 -2.06 25.17 3.20
CA SER A 376 -3.26 25.51 3.97
C SER A 376 -4.52 25.46 3.11
N ASP A 377 -4.48 26.05 1.89
CA ASP A 377 -5.61 26.03 0.96
C ASP A 377 -5.89 24.62 0.44
N LEU A 378 -4.85 23.82 0.18
CA LEU A 378 -4.98 22.41 -0.20
C LEU A 378 -5.69 21.59 0.89
N ARG A 379 -5.24 21.72 2.15
CA ARG A 379 -5.88 21.04 3.30
C ARG A 379 -7.33 21.49 3.49
N ALA A 380 -7.62 22.76 3.29
CA ALA A 380 -8.99 23.28 3.35
C ALA A 380 -9.87 22.71 2.23
N HIS A 381 -9.31 22.45 1.05
CA HIS A 381 -10.00 21.78 -0.06
C HIS A 381 -10.28 20.30 0.25
N GLN A 382 -9.29 19.57 0.76
CA GLN A 382 -9.41 18.14 1.09
C GLN A 382 -10.37 17.85 2.25
N GLN A 383 -10.59 18.80 3.18
CA GLN A 383 -11.51 18.67 4.32
C GLN A 383 -11.30 17.41 5.16
N GLY A 384 -10.06 16.91 5.23
CA GLY A 384 -9.70 15.73 6.01
C GLY A 384 -9.68 14.43 5.20
N GLU A 385 -9.98 14.46 3.89
CA GLU A 385 -9.71 13.31 3.02
C GLU A 385 -8.20 13.02 2.96
N SER A 386 -7.86 11.74 2.86
CA SER A 386 -6.48 11.31 2.68
C SER A 386 -5.97 11.71 1.30
N THR A 387 -4.69 12.01 1.20
CA THR A 387 -4.03 12.19 -0.10
C THR A 387 -3.97 10.85 -0.84
N ASN A 388 -4.36 10.87 -2.12
CA ASN A 388 -4.28 9.68 -2.98
C ASN A 388 -2.90 9.54 -3.63
N ASP A 389 -2.12 10.62 -3.67
CA ASP A 389 -0.77 10.67 -4.22
C ASP A 389 0.15 11.52 -3.36
N ASP A 390 1.46 11.40 -3.60
CA ASP A 390 2.48 12.15 -2.90
C ASP A 390 2.35 13.66 -3.20
N ILE A 391 2.54 14.50 -2.20
CA ILE A 391 2.46 15.96 -2.33
C ILE A 391 3.86 16.55 -2.25
N THR A 392 4.36 17.08 -3.36
CA THR A 392 5.65 17.76 -3.40
C THR A 392 5.52 19.16 -3.99
N LEU A 393 6.16 20.11 -3.34
CA LEU A 393 6.14 21.52 -3.68
C LEU A 393 7.52 22.14 -3.47
N VAL A 394 8.01 22.87 -4.44
CA VAL A 394 9.21 23.72 -4.34
C VAL A 394 8.86 25.13 -4.79
N VAL A 395 9.13 26.10 -3.94
CA VAL A 395 8.97 27.53 -4.22
C VAL A 395 10.34 28.19 -4.22
N ALA A 396 10.70 28.85 -5.29
CA ALA A 396 11.97 29.54 -5.45
C ALA A 396 11.76 30.99 -5.86
N LYS A 397 12.28 31.95 -5.08
CA LYS A 397 12.21 33.37 -5.37
C LYS A 397 13.59 33.89 -5.69
N PHE A 398 13.73 34.48 -6.86
CA PHE A 398 14.99 35.03 -7.35
C PHE A 398 15.29 36.36 -6.64
N LEU A 399 16.56 36.58 -6.23
CA LEU A 399 17.00 37.72 -5.41
C LEU A 399 17.80 38.75 -6.19
#